data_d1a3e1c00e5132b79a9e3b08406bd40e
#
_entry.id   d1a3e1c00e5132b79a9e3b08406bd40e
#
_cell.length_a   1.000
_cell.length_b   1.000
_cell.length_c   1.000
_cell.angle_alpha   90.00
_cell.angle_beta   90.00
_cell.angle_gamma   90.00
#
_symmetry.space_group_name_H-M   'P 1'
#
loop_
_entity.id
_entity.type
_entity.pdbx_description
1 polymer ?
#
loop_
_entity_poly.entity_id
_entity_poly.type
_entity_poly.pdbx_seq_one_letter_code
_entity_poly.pdbx_strand_id
1 'polypeptide(L)'
;TLRSQLPEVMIPSRFVRLDTLPRTPNGKVDRASLPVPDDPGDGGYAAPRDSVEEQVALIWAEALQREQVGIHDNFFELGGDSILSLQVVSRARQAGFSLTPRQVFQHQTVAELAALLAQPSDVSPAITDEELSAELVDAATGAAAKAACPNHEDVYPLSPLQQGLLFHSLYAPASGVYIEQMSWRMAGELDVPLFREAWQQIVDRHPLLRTRFLWREVSMPIQIVLPAAEIAWREVDARDCASNEQAARFSRLVEEDRLTDFDFERPPLMRILLFRVGRDTYDVLWTHHHILMDGWCLPILLQEVLTAYQALRRGAAPLFEPVAPYRHHIVRLLGQDQAEAQRFWRKALKGVTTPTVLGEEVAPEEVGQHRSSGTAAITLSPETSAQLRTFAQGHHVTLNTLVQGAWALLLSRYSRESEVLFGTTVSGRSADIPGIERMVGLFINTLPLRVRVAPDAVLSEWLRALLERNSELRQFEQTPLVQIQSWSDVPRGQAFFESLIVFDNHPLDESLEKATGLTIQGVTLQGQTNYPLTLNVLPGKELTLSLWYHRNRFRDETAARMVRQLETLLRAMIQNPHARLGLLPLLASAEREQVVGAWNR
;
A
#
# COMPACT_ATOMS: atom_id res chain seq x y z
N THR A 1 -21.88 -32.21 8.31
CA THR A 1 -21.97 -33.61 7.85
C THR A 1 -21.45 -33.80 6.43
N LEU A 2 -21.70 -32.94 5.45
CA LEU A 2 -21.07 -33.01 4.13
C LEU A 2 -19.59 -32.58 4.16
N ARG A 3 -19.24 -31.61 4.99
CA ARG A 3 -17.83 -31.15 5.20
C ARG A 3 -16.89 -32.24 5.70
N SER A 4 -17.41 -33.32 6.31
CA SER A 4 -16.61 -34.46 6.75
C SER A 4 -16.48 -35.58 5.72
N GLN A 5 -17.19 -35.48 4.57
CA GLN A 5 -17.28 -36.56 3.59
C GLN A 5 -16.91 -36.15 2.17
N LEU A 6 -16.92 -34.84 1.88
CA LEU A 6 -16.63 -34.31 0.56
C LEU A 6 -15.54 -33.24 0.63
N PRO A 7 -14.66 -33.13 -0.35
CA PRO A 7 -13.81 -31.98 -0.53
C PRO A 7 -14.65 -30.68 -0.59
N GLU A 8 -14.14 -29.60 -0.07
CA GLU A 8 -14.88 -28.33 0.06
C GLU A 8 -15.44 -27.81 -1.28
N VAL A 9 -14.72 -28.06 -2.36
CA VAL A 9 -15.13 -27.73 -3.74
C VAL A 9 -16.36 -28.54 -4.25
N MET A 10 -16.71 -29.66 -3.59
CA MET A 10 -17.88 -30.50 -3.93
C MET A 10 -19.06 -30.25 -3.02
N ILE A 11 -18.96 -29.39 -2.04
CA ILE A 11 -20.05 -29.05 -1.13
C ILE A 11 -20.92 -28.01 -1.83
N PRO A 12 -22.22 -28.31 -2.08
CA PRO A 12 -23.11 -27.31 -2.68
C PRO A 12 -23.20 -26.07 -1.79
N SER A 13 -23.03 -24.90 -2.36
CA SER A 13 -23.18 -23.61 -1.66
C SER A 13 -24.64 -23.35 -1.24
N ARG A 14 -25.61 -24.03 -1.86
CA ARG A 14 -27.05 -23.87 -1.57
C ARG A 14 -27.80 -25.18 -1.65
N PHE A 15 -28.79 -25.30 -0.79
CA PHE A 15 -29.73 -26.42 -0.76
C PHE A 15 -31.15 -25.85 -0.87
N VAL A 16 -31.89 -26.24 -1.90
CA VAL A 16 -33.31 -25.93 -2.03
C VAL A 16 -34.10 -27.18 -1.66
N ARG A 17 -34.93 -27.09 -0.63
CA ARG A 17 -35.80 -28.18 -0.24
C ARG A 17 -37.06 -28.18 -1.12
N LEU A 18 -37.34 -29.32 -1.77
CA LEU A 18 -38.52 -29.52 -2.57
C LEU A 18 -39.34 -30.64 -1.96
N ASP A 19 -40.66 -30.49 -1.93
CA ASP A 19 -41.55 -31.56 -1.45
C ASP A 19 -41.57 -32.74 -2.45
N THR A 20 -41.41 -32.46 -3.74
CA THR A 20 -41.30 -33.47 -4.80
C THR A 20 -40.36 -32.98 -5.89
N LEU A 21 -39.51 -33.87 -6.44
CA LEU A 21 -38.66 -33.55 -7.58
C LEU A 21 -39.52 -33.53 -8.88
N PRO A 22 -39.47 -32.45 -9.67
CA PRO A 22 -40.17 -32.41 -10.98
C PRO A 22 -39.59 -33.47 -11.91
N ARG A 23 -40.48 -34.15 -12.63
CA ARG A 23 -40.11 -35.22 -13.57
C ARG A 23 -40.62 -34.95 -14.97
N THR A 24 -39.79 -35.28 -15.96
CA THR A 24 -40.20 -35.31 -17.37
C THR A 24 -41.25 -36.42 -17.62
N PRO A 25 -42.04 -36.40 -18.74
CA PRO A 25 -42.95 -37.48 -19.09
C PRO A 25 -42.31 -38.87 -19.11
N ASN A 26 -41.01 -38.93 -19.29
CA ASN A 26 -40.24 -40.18 -19.32
C ASN A 26 -39.72 -40.60 -17.93
N GLY A 27 -40.18 -39.96 -16.85
CA GLY A 27 -39.81 -40.31 -15.46
C GLY A 27 -38.45 -39.83 -14.98
N LYS A 28 -37.65 -39.14 -15.80
CA LYS A 28 -36.35 -38.56 -15.39
C LYS A 28 -36.57 -37.22 -14.68
N VAL A 29 -35.63 -36.81 -13.81
CA VAL A 29 -35.70 -35.49 -13.16
C VAL A 29 -35.62 -34.40 -14.22
N ASP A 30 -36.61 -33.53 -14.24
CA ASP A 30 -36.67 -32.34 -15.10
C ASP A 30 -35.85 -31.22 -14.48
N ARG A 31 -34.59 -31.11 -14.93
CA ARG A 31 -33.65 -30.07 -14.42
C ARG A 31 -34.05 -28.65 -14.84
N ALA A 32 -34.79 -28.48 -15.93
CA ALA A 32 -35.25 -27.18 -16.40
C ALA A 32 -36.41 -26.61 -15.56
N SER A 33 -37.18 -27.50 -14.93
CA SER A 33 -38.28 -27.14 -14.04
C SER A 33 -37.89 -27.08 -12.56
N LEU A 34 -36.57 -27.20 -12.22
CA LEU A 34 -36.11 -26.96 -10.87
C LEU A 34 -36.18 -25.45 -10.57
N PRO A 35 -36.69 -25.03 -9.39
CA PRO A 35 -36.72 -23.62 -9.03
C PRO A 35 -35.29 -23.10 -8.97
N VAL A 36 -35.07 -21.94 -9.58
CA VAL A 36 -33.83 -21.19 -9.35
C VAL A 36 -33.78 -20.83 -7.87
N PRO A 37 -32.71 -21.11 -7.14
CA PRO A 37 -32.58 -20.62 -5.76
C PRO A 37 -32.83 -19.12 -5.76
N ASP A 38 -33.68 -18.63 -4.87
CA ASP A 38 -33.92 -17.20 -4.72
C ASP A 38 -32.58 -16.50 -4.63
N ASP A 39 -32.36 -15.55 -5.50
CA ASP A 39 -31.12 -14.75 -5.50
C ASP A 39 -31.08 -14.02 -4.15
N PRO A 40 -29.97 -14.06 -3.37
CA PRO A 40 -29.89 -13.27 -2.16
C PRO A 40 -29.63 -11.78 -2.51
N GLY A 41 -30.47 -11.25 -3.39
CA GLY A 41 -30.58 -9.81 -3.63
C GLY A 41 -31.04 -9.05 -2.39
N ASP A 42 -31.59 -9.77 -1.41
CA ASP A 42 -31.79 -9.39 -0.03
C ASP A 42 -31.46 -10.62 0.83
N GLY A 43 -30.17 -10.94 0.99
CA GLY A 43 -29.69 -11.89 1.99
C GLY A 43 -30.18 -11.41 3.34
N GLY A 44 -31.25 -12.06 3.84
CA GLY A 44 -32.00 -11.59 4.96
C GLY A 44 -31.04 -11.24 6.11
N TYR A 45 -31.00 -9.97 6.50
CA TYR A 45 -30.25 -9.49 7.64
C TYR A 45 -30.46 -10.45 8.83
N ALA A 46 -29.43 -11.16 9.19
CA ALA A 46 -29.41 -11.99 10.38
C ALA A 46 -28.85 -11.17 11.53
N ALA A 47 -29.72 -10.78 12.46
CA ALA A 47 -29.32 -9.98 13.60
C ALA A 47 -28.31 -10.70 14.50
N PRO A 48 -27.42 -9.97 15.19
CA PRO A 48 -26.53 -10.50 16.21
C PRO A 48 -27.31 -11.28 17.29
N ARG A 49 -26.74 -12.40 17.74
CA ARG A 49 -27.35 -13.33 18.70
C ARG A 49 -26.89 -13.09 20.13
N ASP A 50 -25.72 -12.45 20.28
CA ASP A 50 -25.12 -12.12 21.57
C ASP A 50 -24.37 -10.79 21.53
N SER A 51 -23.85 -10.34 22.65
CA SER A 51 -23.15 -9.06 22.78
C SER A 51 -21.82 -9.01 22.03
N VAL A 52 -21.15 -10.13 21.78
CA VAL A 52 -19.89 -10.19 21.03
C VAL A 52 -20.18 -10.00 19.54
N GLU A 53 -21.17 -10.72 19.00
CA GLU A 53 -21.62 -10.54 17.63
C GLU A 53 -22.13 -9.11 17.38
N GLU A 54 -22.86 -8.53 18.35
CA GLU A 54 -23.36 -7.16 18.25
C GLU A 54 -22.21 -6.15 18.15
N GLN A 55 -21.20 -6.27 18.99
CA GLN A 55 -20.03 -5.39 18.96
C GLN A 55 -19.20 -5.56 17.69
N VAL A 56 -18.97 -6.80 17.24
CA VAL A 56 -18.24 -7.06 15.98
C VAL A 56 -19.02 -6.51 14.79
N ALA A 57 -20.34 -6.72 14.73
CA ALA A 57 -21.20 -6.20 13.67
C ALA A 57 -21.17 -4.65 13.63
N LEU A 58 -21.18 -4.00 14.79
CA LEU A 58 -21.12 -2.54 14.91
C LEU A 58 -19.75 -2.01 14.42
N ILE A 59 -18.66 -2.64 14.84
CA ILE A 59 -17.30 -2.30 14.39
C ILE A 59 -17.18 -2.43 12.86
N TRP A 60 -17.75 -3.48 12.28
CA TRP A 60 -17.74 -3.67 10.83
C TRP A 60 -18.60 -2.65 10.11
N ALA A 61 -19.81 -2.37 10.63
CA ALA A 61 -20.71 -1.37 10.05
C ALA A 61 -20.03 0.01 9.96
N GLU A 62 -19.37 0.43 11.03
CA GLU A 62 -18.60 1.66 11.06
C GLU A 62 -17.39 1.65 10.11
N ALA A 63 -16.60 0.55 10.09
CA ALA A 63 -15.43 0.44 9.23
C ALA A 63 -15.80 0.43 7.75
N LEU A 64 -16.90 -0.26 7.40
CA LEU A 64 -17.40 -0.42 6.04
C LEU A 64 -18.34 0.72 5.61
N GLN A 65 -18.62 1.70 6.50
CA GLN A 65 -19.56 2.81 6.28
C GLN A 65 -20.95 2.32 5.85
N ARG A 66 -21.49 1.32 6.56
CA ARG A 66 -22.80 0.73 6.33
C ARG A 66 -23.73 1.00 7.52
N GLU A 67 -25.04 1.07 7.26
CA GLU A 67 -26.03 1.24 8.32
C GLU A 67 -26.09 0.03 9.25
N GLN A 68 -25.92 -1.18 8.70
CA GLN A 68 -25.94 -2.43 9.46
C GLN A 68 -25.17 -3.55 8.74
N VAL A 69 -24.69 -4.52 9.50
CA VAL A 69 -24.01 -5.73 9.03
C VAL A 69 -24.63 -6.95 9.70
N GLY A 70 -25.02 -7.95 8.92
CA GLY A 70 -25.55 -9.22 9.42
C GLY A 70 -24.45 -10.20 9.85
N ILE A 71 -24.79 -11.16 10.71
CA ILE A 71 -23.78 -12.10 11.26
C ILE A 71 -23.20 -13.06 10.22
N HIS A 72 -23.88 -13.26 9.09
CA HIS A 72 -23.43 -14.12 8.00
C HIS A 72 -22.85 -13.36 6.81
N ASP A 73 -22.83 -12.04 6.89
CA ASP A 73 -22.23 -11.20 5.84
C ASP A 73 -20.72 -11.40 5.81
N ASN A 74 -20.18 -11.51 4.59
CA ASN A 74 -18.74 -11.64 4.38
C ASN A 74 -18.09 -10.27 4.30
N PHE A 75 -17.05 -10.04 5.10
CA PHE A 75 -16.31 -8.78 5.20
C PHE A 75 -15.84 -8.26 3.83
N PHE A 76 -15.27 -9.14 3.02
CA PHE A 76 -14.71 -8.76 1.71
C PHE A 76 -15.81 -8.54 0.67
N GLU A 77 -16.92 -9.28 0.74
CA GLU A 77 -18.10 -9.06 -0.11
C GLU A 77 -18.76 -7.71 0.17
N LEU A 78 -18.75 -7.28 1.43
CA LEU A 78 -19.24 -5.95 1.82
C LEU A 78 -18.32 -4.79 1.41
N GLY A 79 -17.16 -5.09 0.81
CA GLY A 79 -16.20 -4.10 0.36
C GLY A 79 -14.98 -3.93 1.28
N GLY A 80 -14.83 -4.81 2.26
CA GLY A 80 -13.66 -4.86 3.12
C GLY A 80 -12.38 -5.17 2.35
N ASP A 81 -11.30 -4.56 2.77
CA ASP A 81 -9.96 -4.78 2.26
C ASP A 81 -8.94 -4.89 3.40
N SER A 82 -7.66 -4.96 3.05
CA SER A 82 -6.59 -5.09 4.03
C SER A 82 -6.47 -3.89 4.97
N ILE A 83 -6.89 -2.71 4.52
CA ILE A 83 -6.81 -1.47 5.28
C ILE A 83 -7.99 -1.38 6.24
N LEU A 84 -9.19 -1.65 5.74
CA LEU A 84 -10.38 -1.71 6.57
C LEU A 84 -10.28 -2.81 7.61
N SER A 85 -9.60 -3.94 7.31
CA SER A 85 -9.32 -4.98 8.31
C SER A 85 -8.44 -4.49 9.47
N LEU A 86 -7.47 -3.59 9.21
CA LEU A 86 -6.67 -2.96 10.26
C LEU A 86 -7.52 -2.02 11.13
N GLN A 87 -8.44 -1.27 10.53
CA GLN A 87 -9.37 -0.42 11.29
C GLN A 87 -10.30 -1.26 12.17
N VAL A 88 -10.81 -2.38 11.64
CA VAL A 88 -11.60 -3.35 12.41
C VAL A 88 -10.80 -3.87 13.62
N VAL A 89 -9.54 -4.27 13.40
CA VAL A 89 -8.66 -4.75 14.47
C VAL A 89 -8.43 -3.68 15.54
N SER A 90 -8.15 -2.44 15.12
CA SER A 90 -7.95 -1.32 16.05
C SER A 90 -9.19 -1.05 16.90
N ARG A 91 -10.38 -0.97 16.29
CA ARG A 91 -11.65 -0.75 16.99
C ARG A 91 -12.01 -1.93 17.89
N ALA A 92 -11.78 -3.16 17.45
CA ALA A 92 -12.01 -4.36 18.26
C ALA A 92 -11.15 -4.32 19.54
N ARG A 93 -9.89 -3.90 19.45
CA ARG A 93 -9.02 -3.73 20.62
C ARG A 93 -9.50 -2.63 21.57
N GLN A 94 -9.97 -1.50 21.03
CA GLN A 94 -10.58 -0.43 21.85
C GLN A 94 -11.82 -0.94 22.60
N ALA A 95 -12.57 -1.87 21.99
CA ALA A 95 -13.70 -2.56 22.60
C ALA A 95 -13.29 -3.70 23.56
N GLY A 96 -11.97 -3.93 23.76
CA GLY A 96 -11.44 -4.96 24.66
C GLY A 96 -11.27 -6.35 24.04
N PHE A 97 -11.43 -6.49 22.73
CA PHE A 97 -11.20 -7.73 22.02
C PHE A 97 -9.77 -7.84 21.52
N SER A 98 -9.19 -9.02 21.66
CA SER A 98 -7.89 -9.32 21.07
C SER A 98 -8.08 -9.92 19.68
N LEU A 99 -7.92 -9.09 18.66
CA LEU A 99 -8.09 -9.45 17.27
C LEU A 99 -6.83 -9.10 16.46
N THR A 100 -6.50 -9.96 15.50
CA THR A 100 -5.41 -9.75 14.54
C THR A 100 -5.96 -9.64 13.12
N PRO A 101 -5.28 -8.93 12.20
CA PRO A 101 -5.69 -8.86 10.79
C PRO A 101 -5.84 -10.24 10.16
N ARG A 102 -4.94 -11.18 10.49
CA ARG A 102 -5.00 -12.57 10.03
C ARG A 102 -6.34 -13.23 10.36
N GLN A 103 -6.83 -13.02 11.57
CA GLN A 103 -8.09 -13.61 12.01
C GLN A 103 -9.28 -13.05 11.24
N VAL A 104 -9.27 -11.77 10.87
CA VAL A 104 -10.29 -11.18 9.98
C VAL A 104 -10.26 -11.82 8.58
N PHE A 105 -9.06 -12.16 8.05
CA PHE A 105 -8.93 -12.86 6.78
C PHE A 105 -9.36 -14.33 6.82
N GLN A 106 -9.16 -14.99 7.95
CA GLN A 106 -9.51 -16.40 8.13
C GLN A 106 -10.98 -16.62 8.53
N HIS A 107 -11.56 -15.65 9.26
CA HIS A 107 -12.93 -15.67 9.77
C HIS A 107 -13.68 -14.49 9.18
N GLN A 108 -14.22 -14.71 7.99
CA GLN A 108 -14.71 -13.64 7.11
C GLN A 108 -16.15 -13.22 7.40
N THR A 109 -16.80 -13.80 8.40
CA THR A 109 -18.16 -13.42 8.85
C THR A 109 -18.14 -12.98 10.32
N VAL A 110 -19.10 -12.13 10.69
CA VAL A 110 -19.26 -11.69 12.08
C VAL A 110 -19.40 -12.90 13.03
N ALA A 111 -20.19 -13.90 12.64
CA ALA A 111 -20.41 -15.09 13.46
C ALA A 111 -19.14 -15.92 13.68
N GLU A 112 -18.32 -16.10 12.64
CA GLU A 112 -17.05 -16.82 12.75
C GLU A 112 -16.04 -16.05 13.62
N LEU A 113 -15.97 -14.74 13.44
CA LEU A 113 -15.06 -13.88 14.19
C LEU A 113 -15.46 -13.79 15.67
N ALA A 114 -16.75 -13.63 15.97
CA ALA A 114 -17.27 -13.61 17.33
C ALA A 114 -17.04 -14.95 18.04
N ALA A 115 -17.24 -16.08 17.36
CA ALA A 115 -16.95 -17.41 17.90
C ALA A 115 -15.46 -17.60 18.24
N LEU A 116 -14.56 -17.00 17.47
CA LEU A 116 -13.13 -16.98 17.76
C LEU A 116 -12.82 -16.13 19.00
N LEU A 117 -13.40 -14.93 19.08
CA LEU A 117 -13.19 -13.98 20.18
C LEU A 117 -13.76 -14.47 21.53
N ALA A 118 -14.72 -15.39 21.49
CA ALA A 118 -15.24 -16.06 22.69
C ALA A 118 -14.28 -17.10 23.28
N GLN A 119 -13.22 -17.49 22.57
CA GLN A 119 -12.21 -18.43 23.06
C GLN A 119 -11.07 -17.68 23.76
N PRO A 120 -10.45 -18.26 24.81
CA PRO A 120 -9.23 -17.69 25.38
C PRO A 120 -8.15 -17.63 24.29
N SER A 121 -7.70 -16.43 23.93
CA SER A 121 -6.74 -16.25 22.84
C SER A 121 -5.31 -16.36 23.35
N ASP A 122 -4.49 -17.17 22.67
CA ASP A 122 -3.03 -17.08 22.72
C ASP A 122 -2.60 -15.81 21.97
N VAL A 123 -2.75 -14.66 22.62
CA VAL A 123 -2.27 -13.39 22.08
C VAL A 123 -0.77 -13.33 22.29
N SER A 124 -0.01 -12.98 21.26
CA SER A 124 1.36 -12.51 21.47
C SER A 124 1.35 -11.44 22.56
N PRO A 125 2.19 -11.55 23.57
CA PRO A 125 2.17 -10.60 24.69
C PRO A 125 2.34 -9.17 24.16
N ALA A 126 1.55 -8.26 24.71
CA ALA A 126 1.76 -6.82 24.47
C ALA A 126 3.20 -6.48 24.85
N ILE A 127 3.81 -5.55 24.11
CA ILE A 127 5.15 -5.05 24.44
C ILE A 127 5.10 -4.52 25.87
N THR A 128 5.99 -5.00 26.73
CA THR A 128 6.04 -4.59 28.13
C THR A 128 6.72 -3.24 28.30
N ASP A 129 6.42 -2.52 29.38
CA ASP A 129 7.10 -1.24 29.70
C ASP A 129 8.61 -1.45 29.88
N GLU A 130 9.04 -2.63 30.31
CA GLU A 130 10.46 -3.00 30.42
C GLU A 130 11.11 -3.11 29.03
N GLU A 131 10.47 -3.74 28.04
CA GLU A 131 10.97 -3.80 26.67
C GLU A 131 10.99 -2.43 26.00
N LEU A 132 10.00 -1.58 26.28
CA LEU A 132 9.95 -0.20 25.76
C LEU A 132 11.03 0.69 26.37
N SER A 133 11.45 0.45 27.62
CA SER A 133 12.49 1.22 28.31
C SER A 133 13.89 0.66 28.13
N ALA A 134 14.04 -0.54 27.53
CA ALA A 134 15.33 -1.18 27.31
C ALA A 134 16.24 -0.34 26.40
N GLU A 135 17.54 -0.32 26.69
CA GLU A 135 18.55 0.24 25.79
C GLU A 135 18.65 -0.61 24.52
N LEU A 136 18.35 -0.01 23.36
CA LEU A 136 18.35 -0.69 22.06
C LEU A 136 19.69 -0.59 21.32
N VAL A 137 20.66 0.14 21.90
CA VAL A 137 21.98 0.37 21.32
C VAL A 137 23.06 0.03 22.34
N ASP A 138 24.23 -0.38 21.88
CA ASP A 138 25.36 -0.62 22.77
C ASP A 138 25.92 0.70 23.36
N ALA A 139 26.69 0.58 24.45
CA ALA A 139 27.23 1.73 25.17
C ALA A 139 28.13 2.65 24.32
N ALA A 140 28.86 2.09 23.35
CA ALA A 140 29.73 2.88 22.46
C ALA A 140 28.88 3.69 21.47
N THR A 141 27.85 3.08 20.89
CA THR A 141 26.88 3.74 19.99
C THR A 141 26.07 4.79 20.75
N GLY A 142 25.67 4.52 22.02
CA GLY A 142 25.02 5.51 22.89
C GLY A 142 25.91 6.70 23.21
N ALA A 143 27.18 6.47 23.44
CA ALA A 143 28.15 7.55 23.64
C ALA A 143 28.36 8.41 22.38
N ALA A 144 28.42 7.79 21.19
CA ALA A 144 28.50 8.49 19.92
C ALA A 144 27.22 9.34 19.66
N ALA A 145 26.05 8.81 19.96
CA ALA A 145 24.78 9.55 19.86
C ALA A 145 24.79 10.78 20.79
N LYS A 146 25.24 10.62 22.04
CA LYS A 146 25.35 11.72 23.01
C LYS A 146 26.39 12.75 22.59
N ALA A 147 27.51 12.33 21.99
CA ALA A 147 28.48 13.26 21.43
C ALA A 147 27.95 14.05 20.25
N ALA A 148 27.18 13.39 19.37
CA ALA A 148 26.54 14.01 18.19
C ALA A 148 25.38 14.95 18.57
N CYS A 149 24.64 14.63 19.65
CA CYS A 149 23.53 15.43 20.15
C CYS A 149 23.38 15.26 21.68
N PRO A 150 23.98 16.13 22.51
CA PRO A 150 23.92 16.00 23.97
C PRO A 150 22.51 16.02 24.57
N ASN A 151 21.57 16.72 23.92
CA ASN A 151 20.20 16.94 24.40
C ASN A 151 19.17 16.13 23.58
N HIS A 152 19.54 14.99 23.03
CA HIS A 152 18.59 14.14 22.32
C HIS A 152 17.49 13.61 23.26
N GLU A 153 16.30 13.38 22.71
CA GLU A 153 15.17 12.81 23.44
C GLU A 153 15.19 11.28 23.46
N ASP A 154 15.59 10.66 22.34
CA ASP A 154 15.62 9.20 22.20
C ASP A 154 16.67 8.75 21.16
N VAL A 155 17.12 7.48 21.28
CA VAL A 155 18.07 6.84 20.36
C VAL A 155 17.69 5.37 20.16
N TYR A 156 17.59 4.93 18.90
CA TYR A 156 17.31 3.55 18.57
C TYR A 156 17.81 3.19 17.17
N PRO A 157 17.97 1.89 16.82
CA PRO A 157 18.46 1.47 15.51
C PRO A 157 17.49 1.86 14.38
N LEU A 158 18.02 1.93 13.16
CA LEU A 158 17.17 1.98 11.96
C LEU A 158 16.48 0.63 11.76
N SER A 159 15.22 0.69 11.24
CA SER A 159 14.60 -0.52 10.70
C SER A 159 15.43 -1.05 9.51
N PRO A 160 15.32 -2.35 9.17
CA PRO A 160 16.04 -2.91 8.03
C PRO A 160 15.72 -2.20 6.69
N LEU A 161 14.47 -1.76 6.51
CA LEU A 161 14.11 -0.98 5.33
C LEU A 161 14.76 0.41 5.35
N GLN A 162 14.75 1.11 6.48
CA GLN A 162 15.44 2.40 6.62
C GLN A 162 16.93 2.28 6.32
N GLN A 163 17.60 1.18 6.73
CA GLN A 163 18.99 0.94 6.38
C GLN A 163 19.19 0.79 4.87
N GLY A 164 18.29 0.08 4.18
CA GLY A 164 18.31 -0.06 2.72
C GLY A 164 18.12 1.29 2.01
N LEU A 165 17.15 2.09 2.45
CA LEU A 165 16.89 3.42 1.89
C LEU A 165 18.08 4.37 2.09
N LEU A 166 18.66 4.39 3.30
CA LEU A 166 19.86 5.17 3.60
C LEU A 166 21.03 4.76 2.68
N PHE A 167 21.27 3.45 2.54
CA PHE A 167 22.33 2.94 1.67
C PHE A 167 22.15 3.42 0.21
N HIS A 168 20.96 3.24 -0.38
CA HIS A 168 20.72 3.62 -1.77
C HIS A 168 20.83 5.14 -1.99
N SER A 169 20.36 5.95 -1.06
CA SER A 169 20.46 7.41 -1.15
C SER A 169 21.91 7.89 -1.05
N LEU A 170 22.71 7.28 -0.20
CA LEU A 170 24.14 7.59 -0.11
C LEU A 170 24.96 7.08 -1.31
N TYR A 171 24.51 5.96 -1.91
CA TYR A 171 25.17 5.37 -3.07
C TYR A 171 24.91 6.14 -4.37
N ALA A 172 23.72 6.75 -4.53
CA ALA A 172 23.31 7.48 -5.71
C ALA A 172 22.86 8.91 -5.37
N PRO A 173 23.78 9.82 -4.98
CA PRO A 173 23.43 11.21 -4.65
C PRO A 173 22.86 11.94 -5.86
N ALA A 174 21.99 12.91 -5.62
CA ALA A 174 21.29 13.73 -6.62
C ALA A 174 20.50 12.94 -7.67
N SER A 175 20.16 11.68 -7.39
CA SER A 175 19.36 10.85 -8.28
C SER A 175 17.85 11.05 -8.11
N GLY A 176 17.41 11.65 -7.00
CA GLY A 176 16.00 11.78 -6.61
C GLY A 176 15.40 10.46 -6.10
N VAL A 177 16.19 9.39 -5.90
CA VAL A 177 15.72 8.12 -5.36
C VAL A 177 15.24 8.30 -3.93
N TYR A 178 14.03 7.79 -3.63
CA TYR A 178 13.37 7.94 -2.32
C TYR A 178 13.09 9.38 -1.88
N ILE A 179 13.14 10.34 -2.82
CA ILE A 179 12.57 11.67 -2.63
C ILE A 179 11.11 11.61 -3.12
N GLU A 180 10.20 11.69 -2.17
CA GLU A 180 8.77 11.62 -2.42
C GLU A 180 8.19 13.04 -2.44
N GLN A 181 7.37 13.31 -3.43
CA GLN A 181 6.75 14.61 -3.63
C GLN A 181 5.24 14.48 -3.75
N MET A 182 4.52 15.24 -2.93
CA MET A 182 3.09 15.45 -3.05
C MET A 182 2.85 16.89 -3.46
N SER A 183 2.15 17.12 -4.56
CA SER A 183 1.74 18.46 -4.97
C SER A 183 0.23 18.54 -5.15
N TRP A 184 -0.33 19.71 -4.81
CA TRP A 184 -1.77 19.99 -4.98
C TRP A 184 -2.01 21.47 -5.17
N ARG A 185 -3.15 21.84 -5.74
CA ARG A 185 -3.65 23.19 -5.78
C ARG A 185 -4.59 23.45 -4.64
N MET A 186 -4.38 24.54 -3.92
CA MET A 186 -5.21 24.99 -2.81
C MET A 186 -5.84 26.33 -3.17
N ALA A 187 -7.18 26.40 -3.07
CA ALA A 187 -7.95 27.62 -3.32
C ALA A 187 -8.74 27.99 -2.07
N GLY A 188 -8.79 29.29 -1.76
CA GLY A 188 -9.44 29.88 -0.62
C GLY A 188 -8.56 30.89 0.11
N GLU A 189 -9.12 31.62 1.08
CA GLU A 189 -8.39 32.61 1.87
C GLU A 189 -7.43 31.93 2.86
N LEU A 190 -6.14 31.88 2.48
CA LEU A 190 -5.08 31.27 3.27
C LEU A 190 -4.32 32.31 4.09
N ASP A 191 -4.31 32.13 5.41
CA ASP A 191 -3.37 32.82 6.30
C ASP A 191 -2.04 32.06 6.30
N VAL A 192 -1.08 32.52 5.48
CA VAL A 192 0.21 31.84 5.24
C VAL A 192 1.03 31.69 6.53
N PRO A 193 1.18 32.71 7.39
CA PRO A 193 1.82 32.56 8.70
C PRO A 193 1.22 31.45 9.56
N LEU A 194 -0.10 31.40 9.71
CA LEU A 194 -0.77 30.36 10.49
C LEU A 194 -0.65 28.98 9.85
N PHE A 195 -0.62 28.89 8.51
CA PHE A 195 -0.42 27.63 7.82
C PHE A 195 1.01 27.09 8.01
N ARG A 196 2.02 27.95 7.96
CA ARG A 196 3.40 27.59 8.31
C ARG A 196 3.51 27.12 9.76
N GLU A 197 2.87 27.83 10.68
CA GLU A 197 2.81 27.47 12.10
C GLU A 197 2.14 26.11 12.31
N ALA A 198 1.07 25.81 11.59
CA ALA A 198 0.41 24.51 11.66
C ALA A 198 1.37 23.37 11.24
N TRP A 199 2.14 23.55 10.17
CA TRP A 199 3.17 22.58 9.76
C TRP A 199 4.27 22.42 10.83
N GLN A 200 4.71 23.52 11.43
CA GLN A 200 5.71 23.46 12.52
C GLN A 200 5.20 22.67 13.72
N GLN A 201 3.95 22.87 14.14
CA GLN A 201 3.34 22.12 15.24
C GLN A 201 3.29 20.62 14.96
N ILE A 202 3.12 20.20 13.71
CA ILE A 202 3.16 18.79 13.33
C ILE A 202 4.60 18.23 13.39
N VAL A 203 5.60 19.02 13.01
CA VAL A 203 7.02 18.64 13.19
C VAL A 203 7.36 18.47 14.68
N ASP A 204 6.89 19.39 15.52
CA ASP A 204 7.13 19.34 16.96
C ASP A 204 6.41 18.15 17.62
N ARG A 205 5.22 17.82 17.12
CA ARG A 205 4.38 16.72 17.63
C ARG A 205 4.98 15.33 17.36
N HIS A 206 5.52 15.09 16.16
CA HIS A 206 5.98 13.76 15.76
C HIS A 206 7.50 13.61 15.90
N PRO A 207 7.98 12.82 16.88
CA PRO A 207 9.42 12.63 17.12
C PRO A 207 10.20 12.23 15.86
N LEU A 208 9.62 11.40 15.00
CA LEU A 208 10.28 10.94 13.79
C LEU A 208 10.58 12.07 12.79
N LEU A 209 9.73 13.11 12.73
CA LEU A 209 9.99 14.29 11.88
C LEU A 209 11.18 15.13 12.39
N ARG A 210 11.55 14.98 13.66
CA ARG A 210 12.71 15.63 14.30
C ARG A 210 13.93 14.71 14.41
N THR A 211 13.94 13.61 13.64
CA THR A 211 14.96 12.56 13.75
C THR A 211 16.09 12.80 12.76
N ARG A 212 17.33 12.76 13.25
CA ARG A 212 18.55 12.67 12.47
C ARG A 212 19.06 11.24 12.42
N PHE A 213 19.86 10.91 11.40
CA PHE A 213 20.41 9.59 11.20
C PHE A 213 21.93 9.64 11.35
N LEU A 214 22.50 8.67 12.07
CA LEU A 214 23.93 8.52 12.27
C LEU A 214 24.34 7.11 11.84
N TRP A 215 25.29 7.01 10.91
CA TRP A 215 25.77 5.73 10.34
C TRP A 215 27.28 5.61 10.28
N ARG A 216 27.99 6.68 10.64
CA ARG A 216 29.44 6.71 10.67
C ARG A 216 29.93 6.53 12.11
N GLU A 217 31.04 5.79 12.29
CA GLU A 217 31.67 5.60 13.59
C GLU A 217 30.79 4.97 14.67
N VAL A 218 29.79 4.19 14.24
CA VAL A 218 28.87 3.41 15.09
C VAL A 218 28.85 1.96 14.64
N SER A 219 28.54 1.03 15.55
CA SER A 219 28.47 -0.41 15.26
C SER A 219 27.30 -0.76 14.33
N MET A 220 26.22 0.03 14.39
CA MET A 220 25.03 -0.05 13.53
C MET A 220 24.45 1.34 13.29
N PRO A 221 23.81 1.60 12.13
CA PRO A 221 23.10 2.85 11.89
C PRO A 221 22.00 3.09 12.92
N ILE A 222 21.93 4.31 13.45
CA ILE A 222 20.96 4.72 14.47
C ILE A 222 20.19 5.96 14.04
N GLN A 223 19.02 6.13 14.62
CA GLN A 223 18.22 7.35 14.55
C GLN A 223 18.19 8.01 15.93
N ILE A 224 18.37 9.33 15.92
CA ILE A 224 18.48 10.18 17.11
C ILE A 224 17.38 11.22 17.05
N VAL A 225 16.46 11.19 18.01
CA VAL A 225 15.35 12.14 18.09
C VAL A 225 15.84 13.43 18.75
N LEU A 226 15.69 14.55 18.05
CA LEU A 226 16.06 15.87 18.55
C LEU A 226 14.87 16.53 19.29
N PRO A 227 15.14 17.43 20.27
CA PRO A 227 14.08 18.13 20.99
C PRO A 227 13.30 19.12 20.12
N ALA A 228 13.90 19.61 19.05
CA ALA A 228 13.25 20.52 18.09
C ALA A 228 13.87 20.39 16.71
N ALA A 229 13.10 20.72 15.68
CA ALA A 229 13.56 20.90 14.30
C ALA A 229 12.67 21.95 13.61
N GLU A 230 13.25 22.84 12.84
CA GLU A 230 12.50 23.88 12.12
C GLU A 230 12.17 23.40 10.70
N ILE A 231 10.87 23.50 10.31
CA ILE A 231 10.44 23.13 8.96
C ILE A 231 11.08 24.02 7.91
N ALA A 232 11.65 23.40 6.87
CA ALA A 232 12.14 24.10 5.71
C ALA A 232 10.95 24.62 4.88
N TRP A 233 10.79 25.95 4.86
CA TRP A 233 9.66 26.65 4.25
C TRP A 233 10.15 27.64 3.18
N ARG A 234 9.57 27.54 1.98
CA ARG A 234 9.86 28.45 0.86
C ARG A 234 8.58 28.99 0.26
N GLU A 235 8.54 30.31 0.04
CA GLU A 235 7.44 30.98 -0.65
C GLU A 235 7.92 31.55 -1.97
N VAL A 236 7.10 31.42 -3.02
CA VAL A 236 7.34 31.99 -4.34
C VAL A 236 6.06 32.69 -4.81
N ASP A 237 6.14 33.97 -5.08
CA ASP A 237 5.04 34.72 -5.70
C ASP A 237 5.21 34.72 -7.22
N ALA A 238 4.19 34.22 -7.91
CA ALA A 238 4.17 34.14 -9.38
C ALA A 238 2.93 34.82 -9.97
N ARG A 239 2.24 35.67 -9.21
CA ARG A 239 1.01 36.35 -9.66
C ARG A 239 1.23 37.32 -10.82
N ASP A 240 2.44 37.79 -11.01
CA ASP A 240 2.87 38.65 -12.09
C ASP A 240 3.16 37.89 -13.40
N CYS A 241 3.22 36.57 -13.36
CA CYS A 241 3.47 35.72 -14.53
C CYS A 241 2.16 35.29 -15.21
N ALA A 242 2.19 35.05 -16.51
CA ALA A 242 1.09 34.44 -17.25
C ALA A 242 0.89 32.96 -16.80
N SER A 243 -0.34 32.43 -16.92
CA SER A 243 -0.68 31.09 -16.40
C SER A 243 0.18 29.95 -16.98
N ASN A 244 0.56 30.03 -18.26
CA ASN A 244 1.47 29.06 -18.88
C ASN A 244 2.91 29.16 -18.32
N GLU A 245 3.37 30.37 -18.00
CA GLU A 245 4.67 30.58 -17.35
C GLU A 245 4.68 30.14 -15.91
N GLN A 246 3.55 30.36 -15.16
CA GLN A 246 3.38 29.85 -13.81
C GLN A 246 3.51 28.32 -13.79
N ALA A 247 2.79 27.61 -14.67
CA ALA A 247 2.85 26.15 -14.76
C ALA A 247 4.26 25.64 -15.10
N ALA A 248 4.94 26.26 -16.08
CA ALA A 248 6.30 25.90 -16.46
C ALA A 248 7.32 26.19 -15.34
N ARG A 249 7.13 27.28 -14.58
CA ARG A 249 7.99 27.64 -13.45
C ARG A 249 7.80 26.68 -12.29
N PHE A 250 6.55 26.33 -11.97
CA PHE A 250 6.25 25.35 -10.92
C PHE A 250 6.84 23.98 -11.26
N SER A 251 6.65 23.49 -12.49
CA SER A 251 7.21 22.21 -12.93
C SER A 251 8.74 22.16 -12.82
N ARG A 252 9.43 23.26 -13.14
CA ARG A 252 10.89 23.36 -12.95
C ARG A 252 11.28 23.30 -11.48
N LEU A 253 10.56 24.02 -10.62
CA LEU A 253 10.81 23.99 -9.17
C LEU A 253 10.59 22.60 -8.57
N VAL A 254 9.58 21.86 -9.02
CA VAL A 254 9.32 20.47 -8.62
C VAL A 254 10.50 19.58 -9.00
N GLU A 255 11.02 19.70 -10.21
CA GLU A 255 12.16 18.91 -10.69
C GLU A 255 13.46 19.29 -9.97
N GLU A 256 13.75 20.58 -9.81
CA GLU A 256 14.93 21.07 -9.07
C GLU A 256 14.90 20.60 -7.62
N ASP A 257 13.72 20.66 -7.00
CA ASP A 257 13.52 20.23 -5.62
C ASP A 257 13.75 18.72 -5.48
N ARG A 258 13.22 17.91 -6.40
CA ARG A 258 13.39 16.45 -6.39
C ARG A 258 14.87 16.03 -6.46
N LEU A 259 15.71 16.76 -7.20
CA LEU A 259 17.13 16.48 -7.34
C LEU A 259 17.99 17.07 -6.22
N THR A 260 17.36 17.75 -5.25
CA THR A 260 18.03 18.31 -4.09
C THR A 260 17.98 17.33 -2.94
N ASP A 261 19.11 16.71 -2.62
CA ASP A 261 19.22 15.72 -1.52
C ASP A 261 18.89 16.33 -0.16
N PHE A 262 18.49 15.49 0.76
CA PHE A 262 18.39 15.81 2.17
C PHE A 262 19.70 15.48 2.90
N ASP A 263 20.09 16.34 3.83
CA ASP A 263 21.15 16.05 4.80
C ASP A 263 20.58 15.20 5.95
N PHE A 264 20.91 13.91 5.98
CA PHE A 264 20.41 12.97 6.99
C PHE A 264 20.77 13.34 8.42
N GLU A 265 21.73 14.24 8.60
CA GLU A 265 22.12 14.73 9.92
C GLU A 265 21.35 15.99 10.35
N ARG A 266 20.52 16.58 9.47
CA ARG A 266 19.78 17.82 9.71
C ARG A 266 18.28 17.68 9.47
N PRO A 267 17.50 17.23 10.48
CA PRO A 267 16.04 17.18 10.36
C PRO A 267 15.41 18.59 10.32
N PRO A 268 14.16 18.68 9.83
CA PRO A 268 13.37 17.60 9.28
C PRO A 268 13.82 17.22 7.87
N LEU A 269 13.76 15.92 7.53
CA LEU A 269 14.00 15.49 6.15
C LEU A 269 12.73 15.69 5.30
N MET A 270 12.13 16.87 5.43
CA MET A 270 10.99 17.32 4.64
C MET A 270 11.02 18.84 4.45
N ARG A 271 10.38 19.33 3.40
CA ARG A 271 10.30 20.74 3.07
C ARG A 271 9.00 21.09 2.35
N ILE A 272 8.54 22.31 2.52
CA ILE A 272 7.32 22.84 1.88
C ILE A 272 7.68 24.00 0.96
N LEU A 273 7.16 23.96 -0.25
CA LEU A 273 7.13 25.09 -1.18
C LEU A 273 5.69 25.56 -1.37
N LEU A 274 5.42 26.82 -1.07
CA LEU A 274 4.17 27.49 -1.34
C LEU A 274 4.34 28.41 -2.55
N PHE A 275 3.70 28.08 -3.66
CA PHE A 275 3.80 28.80 -4.92
C PHE A 275 2.49 29.52 -5.22
N ARG A 276 2.47 30.85 -5.04
CA ARG A 276 1.27 31.67 -5.18
C ARG A 276 0.98 32.01 -6.62
N VAL A 277 -0.15 31.53 -7.16
CA VAL A 277 -0.56 31.73 -8.57
C VAL A 277 -1.69 32.75 -8.72
N GLY A 278 -2.43 33.04 -7.65
CA GLY A 278 -3.55 33.98 -7.65
C GLY A 278 -3.68 34.72 -6.33
N ARG A 279 -4.76 35.51 -6.17
CA ARG A 279 -5.04 36.21 -4.89
C ARG A 279 -5.17 35.20 -3.77
N ASP A 280 -6.01 34.18 -3.99
CA ASP A 280 -6.41 33.16 -3.03
C ASP A 280 -6.20 31.75 -3.61
N THR A 281 -5.13 31.58 -4.41
CA THR A 281 -4.81 30.31 -5.09
C THR A 281 -3.31 30.03 -5.01
N TYR A 282 -2.97 28.84 -4.56
CA TYR A 282 -1.60 28.39 -4.31
C TYR A 282 -1.40 26.99 -4.87
N ASP A 283 -0.27 26.75 -5.51
CA ASP A 283 0.24 25.41 -5.76
C ASP A 283 1.21 25.07 -4.61
N VAL A 284 0.97 23.97 -3.92
CA VAL A 284 1.75 23.53 -2.78
C VAL A 284 2.57 22.31 -3.20
N LEU A 285 3.84 22.28 -2.82
CA LEU A 285 4.70 21.11 -2.96
C LEU A 285 5.22 20.73 -1.58
N TRP A 286 4.93 19.51 -1.18
CA TRP A 286 5.48 18.88 0.01
C TRP A 286 6.44 17.78 -0.43
N THR A 287 7.71 17.95 -0.10
CA THR A 287 8.78 17.00 -0.41
C THR A 287 9.32 16.41 0.87
N HIS A 288 9.52 15.11 0.90
CA HIS A 288 10.13 14.42 2.03
C HIS A 288 10.99 13.24 1.57
N HIS A 289 11.93 12.83 2.42
CA HIS A 289 12.66 11.59 2.20
C HIS A 289 11.85 10.41 2.74
N HIS A 290 11.71 9.36 1.93
CA HIS A 290 10.92 8.18 2.27
C HIS A 290 11.40 7.44 3.54
N ILE A 291 12.64 7.66 3.99
CA ILE A 291 13.18 7.08 5.24
C ILE A 291 12.40 7.50 6.49
N LEU A 292 11.71 8.65 6.46
CA LEU A 292 10.89 9.13 7.56
C LEU A 292 9.57 8.37 7.67
N MET A 293 8.88 8.15 6.54
CA MET A 293 7.50 7.72 6.56
C MET A 293 7.07 7.08 5.24
N ASP A 294 6.02 6.29 5.31
CA ASP A 294 5.34 5.69 4.18
C ASP A 294 4.11 6.50 3.75
N GLY A 295 3.50 6.11 2.62
CA GLY A 295 2.32 6.78 2.07
C GLY A 295 1.12 6.83 3.02
N TRP A 296 1.00 5.87 3.95
CA TRP A 296 -0.05 5.87 4.99
C TRP A 296 0.00 7.11 5.88
N CYS A 297 1.18 7.69 6.07
CA CYS A 297 1.36 8.87 6.93
C CYS A 297 0.87 10.17 6.29
N LEU A 298 0.80 10.24 4.94
CA LEU A 298 0.46 11.47 4.23
C LEU A 298 -0.92 12.00 4.60
N PRO A 299 -2.02 11.21 4.54
CA PRO A 299 -3.33 11.68 4.97
C PRO A 299 -3.39 12.01 6.47
N ILE A 300 -2.67 11.26 7.33
CA ILE A 300 -2.63 11.53 8.78
C ILE A 300 -2.04 12.92 9.02
N LEU A 301 -0.85 13.20 8.47
CA LEU A 301 -0.16 14.47 8.66
C LEU A 301 -0.93 15.64 8.04
N LEU A 302 -1.47 15.46 6.83
CA LEU A 302 -2.26 16.53 6.19
C LEU A 302 -3.52 16.84 6.98
N GLN A 303 -4.21 15.81 7.50
CA GLN A 303 -5.37 15.99 8.39
C GLN A 303 -5.00 16.76 9.65
N GLU A 304 -3.89 16.40 10.29
CA GLU A 304 -3.41 17.09 11.49
C GLU A 304 -3.02 18.54 11.20
N VAL A 305 -2.34 18.82 10.06
CA VAL A 305 -2.00 20.19 9.63
C VAL A 305 -3.26 21.02 9.44
N LEU A 306 -4.28 20.51 8.75
CA LEU A 306 -5.53 21.23 8.53
C LEU A 306 -6.30 21.46 9.84
N THR A 307 -6.27 20.49 10.76
CA THR A 307 -6.86 20.61 12.10
C THR A 307 -6.14 21.68 12.93
N ALA A 308 -4.80 21.68 12.92
CA ALA A 308 -3.99 22.71 13.58
C ALA A 308 -4.26 24.09 13.00
N TYR A 309 -4.28 24.20 11.69
CA TYR A 309 -4.57 25.46 10.99
C TYR A 309 -5.93 26.04 11.37
N GLN A 310 -6.97 25.21 11.44
CA GLN A 310 -8.30 25.65 11.90
C GLN A 310 -8.31 26.13 13.35
N ALA A 311 -7.64 25.40 14.24
CA ALA A 311 -7.56 25.79 15.65
C ALA A 311 -6.85 27.14 15.78
N LEU A 312 -5.72 27.33 15.12
CA LEU A 312 -4.94 28.57 15.09
C LEU A 312 -5.76 29.75 14.55
N ARG A 313 -6.53 29.56 13.47
CA ARG A 313 -7.44 30.60 12.94
C ARG A 313 -8.50 31.04 13.95
N ARG A 314 -8.88 30.18 14.89
CA ARG A 314 -9.83 30.46 15.96
C ARG A 314 -9.15 31.00 17.23
N GLY A 315 -7.82 31.15 17.22
CA GLY A 315 -7.04 31.51 18.40
C GLY A 315 -7.02 30.42 19.48
N ALA A 316 -7.23 29.16 19.12
CA ALA A 316 -7.27 28.01 20.02
C ALA A 316 -6.06 27.07 19.76
N ALA A 317 -5.69 26.32 20.81
CA ALA A 317 -4.74 25.23 20.64
C ALA A 317 -5.43 24.02 19.96
N PRO A 318 -4.75 23.31 19.01
CA PRO A 318 -5.29 22.09 18.43
C PRO A 318 -5.35 20.98 19.47
N LEU A 319 -6.42 20.18 19.42
CA LEU A 319 -6.58 19.00 20.25
C LEU A 319 -6.26 17.76 19.42
N PHE A 320 -5.22 17.06 19.80
CA PHE A 320 -4.80 15.81 19.17
C PHE A 320 -4.82 14.65 20.16
N GLU A 321 -5.18 13.49 19.70
CA GLU A 321 -5.04 12.27 20.50
C GLU A 321 -3.56 11.89 20.65
N PRO A 322 -3.15 11.27 21.78
CA PRO A 322 -1.80 10.77 21.94
C PRO A 322 -1.43 9.75 20.85
N VAL A 323 -0.19 9.79 20.39
CA VAL A 323 0.36 8.85 19.39
C VAL A 323 1.54 8.14 20.01
N ALA A 324 1.59 6.80 19.84
CA ALA A 324 2.71 6.01 20.30
C ALA A 324 3.98 6.31 19.47
N PRO A 325 5.16 6.40 20.09
CA PRO A 325 6.43 6.66 19.40
C PRO A 325 6.80 5.52 18.43
N TYR A 326 7.45 5.86 17.31
CA TYR A 326 7.95 4.89 16.33
C TYR A 326 8.94 3.86 16.93
N ARG A 327 9.60 4.19 18.04
CA ARG A 327 10.41 3.27 18.83
C ARG A 327 9.69 1.95 19.13
N HIS A 328 8.39 1.98 19.41
CA HIS A 328 7.60 0.78 19.70
C HIS A 328 7.64 -0.23 18.54
N HIS A 329 7.60 0.26 17.30
CA HIS A 329 7.76 -0.57 16.12
C HIS A 329 9.16 -1.20 16.05
N ILE A 330 10.22 -0.43 16.35
CA ILE A 330 11.60 -0.95 16.34
C ILE A 330 11.76 -2.05 17.40
N VAL A 331 11.26 -1.85 18.62
CA VAL A 331 11.28 -2.88 19.68
C VAL A 331 10.60 -4.16 19.19
N ARG A 332 9.43 -4.04 18.56
CA ARG A 332 8.70 -5.19 18.04
C ARG A 332 9.43 -5.92 16.92
N LEU A 333 10.10 -5.18 16.02
CA LEU A 333 10.93 -5.77 14.96
C LEU A 333 12.10 -6.58 15.51
N LEU A 334 12.75 -6.07 16.56
CA LEU A 334 13.92 -6.73 17.17
C LEU A 334 13.53 -8.00 17.95
N GLY A 335 12.31 -8.05 18.51
CA GLY A 335 11.82 -9.18 19.30
C GLY A 335 11.22 -10.34 18.50
N GLN A 336 11.25 -10.33 17.15
CA GLN A 336 10.62 -11.36 16.34
C GLN A 336 11.40 -12.68 16.30
N ASP A 337 10.66 -13.82 16.37
CA ASP A 337 11.22 -15.15 16.10
C ASP A 337 11.47 -15.34 14.60
N GLN A 338 12.73 -15.43 14.29
CA GLN A 338 13.21 -15.58 12.90
C GLN A 338 13.13 -17.03 12.39
N ALA A 339 13.03 -18.03 13.27
CA ALA A 339 13.13 -19.43 12.88
C ALA A 339 11.90 -19.90 12.07
N GLU A 340 10.70 -19.46 12.44
CA GLU A 340 9.48 -19.76 11.71
C GLU A 340 9.46 -19.05 10.35
N ALA A 341 9.81 -17.76 10.32
CA ALA A 341 9.95 -16.97 9.10
C ALA A 341 10.95 -17.61 8.13
N GLN A 342 12.11 -18.04 8.62
CA GLN A 342 13.12 -18.71 7.80
C GLN A 342 12.60 -20.00 7.17
N ARG A 343 11.89 -20.84 7.93
CA ARG A 343 11.29 -22.08 7.41
C ARG A 343 10.28 -21.80 6.31
N PHE A 344 9.43 -20.81 6.54
CA PHE A 344 8.43 -20.38 5.56
C PHE A 344 9.08 -19.89 4.26
N TRP A 345 10.00 -18.92 4.36
CA TRP A 345 10.62 -18.31 3.19
C TRP A 345 11.49 -19.28 2.39
N ARG A 346 12.23 -20.17 3.05
CA ARG A 346 12.96 -21.24 2.35
C ARG A 346 12.04 -22.16 1.55
N LYS A 347 10.86 -22.48 2.09
CA LYS A 347 9.86 -23.29 1.37
C LYS A 347 9.24 -22.50 0.21
N ALA A 348 8.82 -21.25 0.44
CA ALA A 348 8.14 -20.43 -0.56
C ALA A 348 9.02 -20.11 -1.78
N LEU A 349 10.33 -19.93 -1.55
CA LEU A 349 11.30 -19.52 -2.59
C LEU A 349 12.21 -20.65 -3.07
N LYS A 350 11.95 -21.89 -2.65
CA LYS A 350 12.76 -23.05 -3.07
C LYS A 350 12.86 -23.15 -4.60
N GLY A 351 14.10 -23.20 -5.13
CA GLY A 351 14.38 -23.32 -6.56
C GLY A 351 14.30 -22.00 -7.35
N VAL A 352 14.08 -20.85 -6.69
CA VAL A 352 14.24 -19.52 -7.31
C VAL A 352 15.73 -19.17 -7.30
N THR A 353 16.36 -19.20 -8.46
CA THR A 353 17.80 -18.96 -8.64
C THR A 353 18.11 -17.65 -9.38
N THR A 354 17.14 -17.10 -10.08
CA THR A 354 17.28 -15.91 -10.92
C THR A 354 16.06 -15.00 -10.76
N PRO A 355 16.22 -13.66 -10.84
CA PRO A 355 15.08 -12.74 -10.91
C PRO A 355 14.35 -12.88 -12.25
N THR A 356 13.09 -12.50 -12.28
CA THR A 356 12.36 -12.27 -13.53
C THR A 356 12.89 -11.00 -14.19
N VAL A 357 13.63 -11.16 -15.27
CA VAL A 357 14.27 -10.05 -15.99
C VAL A 357 13.33 -9.52 -17.07
N LEU A 358 13.21 -8.20 -17.15
CA LEU A 358 12.39 -7.50 -18.13
C LEU A 358 13.20 -6.40 -18.82
N GLY A 359 12.88 -6.22 -20.09
CA GLY A 359 13.39 -5.10 -20.88
C GLY A 359 14.77 -5.37 -21.49
N GLU A 360 15.06 -4.57 -22.50
CA GLU A 360 16.37 -4.50 -23.15
C GLU A 360 17.13 -3.34 -22.50
N GLU A 361 18.44 -3.48 -22.34
CA GLU A 361 19.28 -2.34 -21.99
C GLU A 361 19.21 -1.29 -23.11
N VAL A 362 18.79 -0.09 -22.76
CA VAL A 362 18.79 1.05 -23.70
C VAL A 362 20.20 1.60 -23.76
N ALA A 363 20.74 1.78 -24.99
CA ALA A 363 22.09 2.29 -25.15
C ALA A 363 22.25 3.66 -24.44
N PRO A 364 23.38 3.90 -23.75
CA PRO A 364 23.61 5.15 -23.02
C PRO A 364 23.47 6.40 -23.88
N GLU A 365 23.73 6.28 -25.19
CA GLU A 365 23.60 7.36 -26.17
C GLU A 365 22.13 7.76 -26.42
N GLU A 366 21.18 6.86 -26.19
CA GLU A 366 19.74 7.11 -26.30
C GLU A 366 19.15 7.71 -25.01
N VAL A 367 19.85 7.58 -23.89
CA VAL A 367 19.44 8.13 -22.60
C VAL A 367 19.99 9.56 -22.49
N GLY A 368 19.14 10.55 -22.75
CA GLY A 368 19.54 11.96 -22.58
C GLY A 368 20.07 12.23 -21.15
N GLN A 369 21.08 13.11 -21.06
CA GLN A 369 21.88 13.37 -19.84
C GLN A 369 21.10 13.82 -18.59
N HIS A 370 19.78 14.07 -18.67
CA HIS A 370 19.04 14.75 -17.61
C HIS A 370 17.82 14.03 -17.03
N ARG A 371 17.50 12.80 -17.46
CA ARG A 371 16.35 12.05 -16.90
C ARG A 371 16.65 10.57 -16.78
N SER A 372 17.09 10.15 -15.61
CA SER A 372 17.35 8.73 -15.31
C SER A 372 16.06 7.91 -15.16
N SER A 373 14.92 8.54 -14.88
CA SER A 373 13.61 7.88 -14.67
C SER A 373 12.51 8.49 -15.53
N GLY A 374 11.47 7.69 -15.78
CA GLY A 374 10.27 8.09 -16.50
C GLY A 374 9.00 7.58 -15.78
N THR A 375 7.87 8.17 -16.15
CA THR A 375 6.55 7.74 -15.68
C THR A 375 5.61 7.61 -16.86
N ALA A 376 4.91 6.47 -16.95
CA ALA A 376 3.79 6.25 -17.86
C ALA A 376 2.56 5.92 -17.03
N ALA A 377 1.46 6.62 -17.23
CA ALA A 377 0.26 6.42 -16.41
C ALA A 377 -1.00 6.33 -17.27
N ILE A 378 -2.00 5.64 -16.74
CA ILE A 378 -3.37 5.59 -17.26
C ILE A 378 -4.35 5.64 -16.11
N THR A 379 -5.42 6.40 -16.28
CA THR A 379 -6.55 6.43 -15.35
C THR A 379 -7.74 5.75 -16.03
N LEU A 380 -8.25 4.70 -15.39
CA LEU A 380 -9.42 3.96 -15.88
C LEU A 380 -10.68 4.75 -15.56
N SER A 381 -11.68 4.69 -16.47
CA SER A 381 -12.95 5.37 -16.24
C SER A 381 -13.65 4.90 -14.96
N PRO A 382 -14.51 5.74 -14.35
CA PRO A 382 -15.28 5.36 -13.16
C PRO A 382 -16.06 4.05 -13.36
N GLU A 383 -16.62 3.82 -14.56
CA GLU A 383 -17.40 2.62 -14.89
C GLU A 383 -16.51 1.38 -14.89
N THR A 384 -15.32 1.45 -15.53
CA THR A 384 -14.36 0.32 -15.55
C THR A 384 -13.84 0.04 -14.15
N SER A 385 -13.53 1.08 -13.39
CA SER A 385 -13.07 0.96 -12.01
C SER A 385 -14.13 0.33 -11.10
N ALA A 386 -15.41 0.68 -11.29
CA ALA A 386 -16.53 0.05 -10.59
C ALA A 386 -16.69 -1.43 -10.99
N GLN A 387 -16.57 -1.76 -12.29
CA GLN A 387 -16.64 -3.14 -12.76
C GLN A 387 -15.53 -4.02 -12.18
N LEU A 388 -14.28 -3.49 -12.06
CA LEU A 388 -13.16 -4.20 -11.42
C LEU A 388 -13.46 -4.49 -9.95
N ARG A 389 -14.01 -3.53 -9.21
CA ARG A 389 -14.43 -3.74 -7.82
C ARG A 389 -15.54 -4.78 -7.69
N THR A 390 -16.59 -4.68 -8.50
CA THR A 390 -17.69 -5.65 -8.53
C THR A 390 -17.20 -7.04 -8.89
N PHE A 391 -16.30 -7.16 -9.87
CA PHE A 391 -15.67 -8.44 -10.21
C PHE A 391 -14.89 -9.03 -9.03
N ALA A 392 -14.04 -8.23 -8.39
CA ALA A 392 -13.25 -8.67 -7.26
C ALA A 392 -14.14 -9.17 -6.12
N GLN A 393 -15.19 -8.44 -5.78
CA GLN A 393 -16.20 -8.84 -4.78
C GLN A 393 -16.90 -10.15 -5.16
N GLY A 394 -17.43 -10.24 -6.39
CA GLY A 394 -18.18 -11.42 -6.85
C GLY A 394 -17.34 -12.69 -6.98
N HIS A 395 -16.01 -12.57 -7.06
CA HIS A 395 -15.09 -13.72 -7.10
C HIS A 395 -14.30 -13.93 -5.79
N HIS A 396 -14.65 -13.20 -4.72
CA HIS A 396 -14.03 -13.29 -3.39
C HIS A 396 -12.51 -13.04 -3.42
N VAL A 397 -12.08 -12.06 -4.23
CA VAL A 397 -10.69 -11.60 -4.29
C VAL A 397 -10.62 -10.08 -4.05
N THR A 398 -9.45 -9.56 -3.70
CA THR A 398 -9.26 -8.11 -3.55
C THR A 398 -8.90 -7.46 -4.88
N LEU A 399 -9.16 -6.15 -5.03
CA LEU A 399 -8.70 -5.39 -6.18
C LEU A 399 -7.17 -5.48 -6.35
N ASN A 400 -6.43 -5.47 -5.24
CA ASN A 400 -4.99 -5.68 -5.25
C ASN A 400 -4.61 -7.03 -5.86
N THR A 401 -5.27 -8.13 -5.45
CA THR A 401 -5.03 -9.46 -6.02
C THR A 401 -5.30 -9.50 -7.52
N LEU A 402 -6.36 -8.82 -7.98
CA LEU A 402 -6.69 -8.73 -9.40
C LEU A 402 -5.59 -8.02 -10.19
N VAL A 403 -5.09 -6.88 -9.68
CA VAL A 403 -4.00 -6.11 -10.32
C VAL A 403 -2.68 -6.89 -10.26
N GLN A 404 -2.36 -7.55 -9.15
CA GLN A 404 -1.19 -8.44 -9.05
C GLN A 404 -1.26 -9.59 -10.05
N GLY A 405 -2.44 -10.17 -10.27
CA GLY A 405 -2.66 -11.19 -11.28
C GLY A 405 -2.42 -10.64 -12.70
N ALA A 406 -2.95 -9.48 -13.03
CA ALA A 406 -2.70 -8.83 -14.32
C ALA A 406 -1.21 -8.50 -14.51
N TRP A 407 -0.54 -8.03 -13.45
CA TRP A 407 0.90 -7.78 -13.45
C TRP A 407 1.71 -9.06 -13.68
N ALA A 408 1.40 -10.14 -12.96
CA ALA A 408 2.06 -11.44 -13.14
C ALA A 408 1.90 -11.98 -14.57
N LEU A 409 0.70 -11.83 -15.17
CA LEU A 409 0.46 -12.20 -16.57
C LEU A 409 1.29 -11.34 -17.52
N LEU A 410 1.37 -10.03 -17.31
CA LEU A 410 2.19 -9.12 -18.12
C LEU A 410 3.67 -9.54 -18.05
N LEU A 411 4.20 -9.71 -16.83
CA LEU A 411 5.58 -10.13 -16.60
C LEU A 411 5.89 -11.45 -17.30
N SER A 412 5.02 -12.47 -17.14
CA SER A 412 5.17 -13.77 -17.76
C SER A 412 5.21 -13.70 -19.30
N ARG A 413 4.43 -12.81 -19.91
CA ARG A 413 4.43 -12.61 -21.37
C ARG A 413 5.69 -11.92 -21.87
N TYR A 414 6.21 -10.95 -21.12
CA TYR A 414 7.43 -10.23 -21.49
C TYR A 414 8.69 -11.06 -21.25
N SER A 415 8.80 -11.75 -20.10
CA SER A 415 9.93 -12.63 -19.79
C SER A 415 9.90 -13.98 -20.52
N ARG A 416 8.71 -14.40 -21.00
CA ARG A 416 8.43 -15.75 -21.52
C ARG A 416 8.61 -16.86 -20.49
N GLU A 417 8.54 -16.53 -19.22
CA GLU A 417 8.63 -17.46 -18.10
C GLU A 417 7.23 -17.82 -17.61
N SER A 418 7.02 -19.09 -17.29
CA SER A 418 5.77 -19.58 -16.68
C SER A 418 5.69 -19.34 -15.18
N GLU A 419 6.76 -18.86 -14.58
CA GLU A 419 6.87 -18.53 -13.17
C GLU A 419 7.60 -17.20 -13.04
N VAL A 420 6.95 -16.23 -12.39
CA VAL A 420 7.48 -14.87 -12.25
C VAL A 420 7.67 -14.52 -10.79
N LEU A 421 8.70 -13.73 -10.49
CA LEU A 421 9.01 -13.19 -9.18
C LEU A 421 9.05 -11.67 -9.25
N PHE A 422 8.30 -11.00 -8.38
CA PHE A 422 8.32 -9.55 -8.25
C PHE A 422 8.12 -9.13 -6.79
N GLY A 423 8.51 -7.91 -6.45
CA GLY A 423 8.25 -7.34 -5.14
C GLY A 423 6.80 -6.88 -5.01
N THR A 424 6.21 -7.08 -3.84
CA THR A 424 4.93 -6.47 -3.47
C THR A 424 5.08 -5.74 -2.14
N THR A 425 4.58 -4.51 -2.07
CA THR A 425 4.60 -3.73 -0.84
C THR A 425 3.47 -4.18 0.08
N VAL A 426 3.78 -4.33 1.36
CA VAL A 426 2.82 -4.59 2.45
C VAL A 426 2.87 -3.45 3.46
N SER A 427 1.77 -3.23 4.19
CA SER A 427 1.65 -2.08 5.08
C SER A 427 2.56 -2.13 6.31
N GLY A 428 2.96 -3.34 6.75
CA GLY A 428 3.74 -3.52 7.98
C GLY A 428 3.03 -3.12 9.28
N ARG A 429 1.77 -2.68 9.20
CA ARG A 429 0.98 -2.17 10.33
C ARG A 429 0.10 -3.24 10.98
N SER A 430 0.35 -4.52 10.71
CA SER A 430 -0.36 -5.64 11.33
C SER A 430 0.16 -6.00 12.72
N ALA A 431 1.21 -5.32 13.18
CA ALA A 431 1.82 -5.59 14.47
C ALA A 431 0.88 -5.27 15.66
N ASP A 432 1.07 -5.98 16.77
CA ASP A 432 0.29 -5.81 18.00
C ASP A 432 0.73 -4.56 18.79
N ILE A 433 0.74 -3.41 18.13
CA ILE A 433 1.09 -2.11 18.72
C ILE A 433 -0.19 -1.27 18.78
N PRO A 434 -0.65 -0.88 19.97
CA PRO A 434 -1.83 -0.02 20.10
C PRO A 434 -1.64 1.31 19.36
N GLY A 435 -2.62 1.69 18.53
CA GLY A 435 -2.60 2.95 17.79
C GLY A 435 -1.65 3.00 16.59
N ILE A 436 -1.13 1.84 16.13
CA ILE A 436 -0.21 1.76 14.98
C ILE A 436 -0.80 2.37 13.71
N GLU A 437 -2.12 2.34 13.55
CA GLU A 437 -2.83 2.94 12.41
C GLU A 437 -2.71 4.47 12.35
N ARG A 438 -2.39 5.10 13.48
CA ARG A 438 -2.18 6.57 13.61
C ARG A 438 -0.72 6.97 13.80
N MET A 439 0.17 6.00 13.93
CA MET A 439 1.60 6.28 14.07
C MET A 439 2.19 6.81 12.77
N VAL A 440 3.02 7.84 12.88
CA VAL A 440 3.84 8.34 11.77
C VAL A 440 5.17 7.60 11.77
N GLY A 441 5.51 6.99 10.63
CA GLY A 441 6.74 6.22 10.50
C GLY A 441 6.82 5.42 9.20
N LEU A 442 7.93 4.77 8.99
CA LEU A 442 8.17 3.85 7.88
C LEU A 442 7.88 2.41 8.33
N PHE A 443 6.67 1.94 8.07
CA PHE A 443 6.22 0.60 8.46
C PHE A 443 6.21 -0.38 7.30
N ILE A 444 6.04 0.11 6.07
CA ILE A 444 5.98 -0.75 4.88
C ILE A 444 7.16 -1.70 4.82
N ASN A 445 6.92 -2.85 4.20
CA ASN A 445 7.98 -3.76 3.81
C ASN A 445 7.73 -4.24 2.38
N THR A 446 8.78 -4.72 1.73
CA THR A 446 8.70 -5.32 0.40
C THR A 446 8.92 -6.81 0.51
N LEU A 447 7.94 -7.59 0.05
CA LEU A 447 8.00 -9.05 0.07
C LEU A 447 8.10 -9.60 -1.35
N PRO A 448 8.87 -10.69 -1.57
CA PRO A 448 8.90 -11.37 -2.85
C PRO A 448 7.62 -12.18 -3.06
N LEU A 449 6.90 -11.89 -4.14
CA LEU A 449 5.73 -12.64 -4.56
C LEU A 449 6.08 -13.49 -5.79
N ARG A 450 6.11 -14.81 -5.59
CA ARG A 450 6.33 -15.80 -6.64
C ARG A 450 4.99 -16.29 -7.16
N VAL A 451 4.76 -16.15 -8.47
CA VAL A 451 3.49 -16.48 -9.10
C VAL A 451 3.73 -17.41 -10.29
N ARG A 452 3.07 -18.56 -10.27
CA ARG A 452 3.05 -19.48 -11.42
C ARG A 452 1.91 -19.12 -12.35
N VAL A 453 2.23 -18.87 -13.61
CA VAL A 453 1.29 -18.56 -14.69
C VAL A 453 1.17 -19.77 -15.62
N ALA A 454 0.26 -20.70 -15.25
CA ALA A 454 0.00 -21.87 -16.09
C ALA A 454 -1.05 -21.50 -17.17
N PRO A 455 -0.75 -21.63 -18.48
CA PRO A 455 -1.65 -21.20 -19.54
C PRO A 455 -3.05 -21.83 -19.48
N ASP A 456 -3.15 -23.05 -18.95
CA ASP A 456 -4.39 -23.82 -18.84
C ASP A 456 -5.20 -23.55 -17.57
N ALA A 457 -4.65 -22.80 -16.60
CA ALA A 457 -5.34 -22.47 -15.37
C ALA A 457 -6.55 -21.57 -15.64
N VAL A 458 -7.64 -21.76 -14.89
CA VAL A 458 -8.83 -20.93 -14.93
C VAL A 458 -8.60 -19.67 -14.12
N LEU A 459 -8.91 -18.52 -14.68
CA LEU A 459 -8.62 -17.20 -14.08
C LEU A 459 -9.15 -17.05 -12.65
N SER A 460 -10.43 -17.35 -12.42
CA SER A 460 -11.05 -17.16 -11.10
C SER A 460 -10.43 -18.05 -10.01
N GLU A 461 -10.08 -19.29 -10.34
CA GLU A 461 -9.41 -20.22 -9.42
C GLU A 461 -7.98 -19.79 -9.14
N TRP A 462 -7.28 -19.34 -10.18
CA TRP A 462 -5.90 -18.86 -10.07
C TRP A 462 -5.79 -17.58 -9.22
N LEU A 463 -6.75 -16.65 -9.36
CA LEU A 463 -6.80 -15.43 -8.53
C LEU A 463 -7.08 -15.75 -7.05
N ARG A 464 -7.94 -16.74 -6.75
CA ARG A 464 -8.15 -17.19 -5.36
C ARG A 464 -6.89 -17.80 -4.77
N ALA A 465 -6.20 -18.67 -5.51
CA ALA A 465 -4.91 -19.21 -5.06
C ALA A 465 -3.85 -18.11 -4.85
N LEU A 466 -3.87 -17.05 -5.65
CA LEU A 466 -3.00 -15.88 -5.47
C LEU A 466 -3.35 -15.12 -4.18
N LEU A 467 -4.64 -14.94 -3.87
CA LEU A 467 -5.09 -14.32 -2.61
C LEU A 467 -4.66 -15.13 -1.39
N GLU A 468 -4.82 -16.47 -1.43
CA GLU A 468 -4.37 -17.38 -0.36
C GLU A 468 -2.89 -17.24 -0.11
N ARG A 469 -2.09 -17.22 -1.18
CA ARG A 469 -0.64 -17.00 -1.08
C ARG A 469 -0.30 -15.63 -0.49
N ASN A 470 -0.97 -14.57 -0.88
CA ASN A 470 -0.80 -13.24 -0.27
C ASN A 470 -1.11 -13.27 1.24
N SER A 471 -2.14 -14.01 1.66
CA SER A 471 -2.51 -14.15 3.07
C SER A 471 -1.44 -14.91 3.86
N GLU A 472 -0.82 -15.95 3.27
CA GLU A 472 0.32 -16.66 3.87
C GLU A 472 1.54 -15.76 4.03
N LEU A 473 1.90 -14.96 3.00
CA LEU A 473 3.04 -14.04 3.04
C LEU A 473 2.89 -12.99 4.13
N ARG A 474 1.68 -12.47 4.34
CA ARG A 474 1.41 -11.45 5.36
C ARG A 474 1.67 -11.89 6.78
N GLN A 475 1.65 -13.18 7.07
CA GLN A 475 2.02 -13.69 8.40
C GLN A 475 3.49 -13.39 8.74
N PHE A 476 4.31 -13.18 7.71
CA PHE A 476 5.74 -12.90 7.80
C PHE A 476 6.09 -11.54 7.20
N GLU A 477 5.14 -10.60 7.17
CA GLU A 477 5.32 -9.29 6.51
C GLU A 477 6.39 -8.42 7.15
N GLN A 478 6.75 -8.69 8.41
CA GLN A 478 7.82 -7.98 9.11
C GLN A 478 9.22 -8.51 8.78
N THR A 479 9.34 -9.62 8.04
CA THR A 479 10.64 -10.21 7.72
C THR A 479 11.42 -9.30 6.77
N PRO A 480 12.64 -8.88 7.12
CA PRO A 480 13.45 -8.01 6.28
C PRO A 480 13.77 -8.67 4.93
N LEU A 481 13.63 -7.93 3.83
CA LEU A 481 13.89 -8.45 2.47
C LEU A 481 15.30 -9.00 2.32
N VAL A 482 16.29 -8.36 2.93
CA VAL A 482 17.70 -8.82 2.92
C VAL A 482 17.84 -10.19 3.57
N GLN A 483 17.08 -10.47 4.65
CA GLN A 483 17.08 -11.79 5.29
C GLN A 483 16.38 -12.82 4.41
N ILE A 484 15.22 -12.48 3.84
CA ILE A 484 14.52 -13.35 2.88
C ILE A 484 15.45 -13.76 1.74
N GLN A 485 16.16 -12.78 1.17
CA GLN A 485 17.14 -13.03 0.11
C GLN A 485 18.27 -13.97 0.57
N SER A 486 18.78 -13.76 1.79
CA SER A 486 19.85 -14.61 2.35
C SER A 486 19.43 -16.06 2.57
N TRP A 487 18.14 -16.33 2.67
CA TRP A 487 17.56 -17.68 2.83
C TRP A 487 17.12 -18.32 1.51
N SER A 488 17.18 -17.59 0.41
CA SER A 488 16.82 -18.06 -0.94
C SER A 488 18.02 -18.70 -1.64
N ASP A 489 17.75 -19.33 -2.81
CA ASP A 489 18.77 -19.90 -3.68
C ASP A 489 19.38 -18.86 -4.66
N VAL A 490 18.97 -17.57 -4.57
CA VAL A 490 19.50 -16.48 -5.41
C VAL A 490 20.91 -16.11 -4.96
N PRO A 491 21.91 -16.10 -5.86
CA PRO A 491 23.28 -15.76 -5.51
C PRO A 491 23.42 -14.37 -4.90
N ARG A 492 24.30 -14.22 -3.92
CA ARG A 492 24.58 -12.90 -3.32
C ARG A 492 25.10 -11.93 -4.37
N GLY A 493 24.63 -10.70 -4.31
CA GLY A 493 25.02 -9.64 -5.25
C GLY A 493 24.15 -9.56 -6.52
N GLN A 494 23.24 -10.51 -6.74
CA GLN A 494 22.22 -10.39 -7.77
C GLN A 494 20.97 -9.72 -7.21
N ALA A 495 20.25 -9.00 -8.08
CA ALA A 495 18.94 -8.47 -7.72
C ALA A 495 17.99 -9.63 -7.39
N PHE A 496 17.16 -9.49 -6.38
CA PHE A 496 16.21 -10.52 -6.01
C PHE A 496 14.98 -10.52 -6.94
N PHE A 497 14.55 -9.34 -7.33
CA PHE A 497 13.57 -9.07 -8.39
C PHE A 497 13.86 -7.69 -8.99
N GLU A 498 13.37 -7.45 -10.20
CA GLU A 498 13.57 -6.18 -10.92
C GLU A 498 12.30 -5.33 -11.02
N SER A 499 11.17 -5.87 -10.58
CA SER A 499 9.91 -5.12 -10.59
C SER A 499 9.22 -5.15 -9.25
N LEU A 500 8.55 -4.03 -8.91
CA LEU A 500 7.80 -3.82 -7.68
C LEU A 500 6.36 -3.43 -8.01
N ILE A 501 5.40 -3.90 -7.22
CA ILE A 501 4.04 -3.38 -7.21
C ILE A 501 3.75 -2.71 -5.87
N VAL A 502 3.27 -1.48 -5.92
CA VAL A 502 2.84 -0.67 -4.79
C VAL A 502 1.35 -0.40 -4.93
N PHE A 503 0.57 -0.77 -3.94
CA PHE A 503 -0.88 -0.53 -3.93
C PHE A 503 -1.19 0.49 -2.83
N ASP A 504 -1.35 1.76 -3.25
CA ASP A 504 -1.56 2.90 -2.36
C ASP A 504 -3.06 3.17 -2.18
N ASN A 505 -3.65 2.67 -1.11
CA ASN A 505 -5.05 2.90 -0.77
C ASN A 505 -5.15 3.87 0.41
N HIS A 506 -4.92 5.16 0.15
CA HIS A 506 -4.93 6.21 1.17
C HIS A 506 -5.94 7.30 0.79
N PRO A 507 -7.25 7.13 1.12
CA PRO A 507 -8.24 8.16 0.83
C PRO A 507 -7.98 9.40 1.68
N LEU A 508 -7.87 10.57 1.02
CA LEU A 508 -7.95 11.86 1.70
C LEU A 508 -9.41 12.09 2.12
N ASP A 509 -9.61 12.55 3.36
CA ASP A 509 -10.94 12.83 3.88
C ASP A 509 -11.48 14.16 3.32
N GLU A 510 -12.46 14.08 2.41
CA GLU A 510 -13.14 15.27 1.83
C GLU A 510 -13.84 16.16 2.89
N SER A 511 -14.09 15.65 4.10
CA SER A 511 -14.75 16.42 5.16
C SER A 511 -13.91 17.58 5.67
N LEU A 512 -12.58 17.46 5.63
CA LEU A 512 -11.63 18.46 6.11
C LEU A 512 -11.58 19.70 5.22
N GLU A 513 -11.76 19.53 3.92
CA GLU A 513 -11.85 20.64 2.97
C GLU A 513 -13.01 21.58 3.34
N LYS A 514 -14.18 20.98 3.61
CA LYS A 514 -15.39 21.76 3.99
C LYS A 514 -15.21 22.54 5.28
N ALA A 515 -14.44 21.99 6.21
CA ALA A 515 -14.26 22.59 7.52
C ALA A 515 -13.25 23.76 7.51
N THR A 516 -12.24 23.74 6.64
CA THR A 516 -11.21 24.82 6.53
C THR A 516 -11.65 25.99 5.65
N GLY A 517 -12.61 25.78 4.76
CA GLY A 517 -12.93 26.72 3.67
C GLY A 517 -11.87 26.77 2.58
N LEU A 518 -10.92 25.84 2.60
CA LEU A 518 -9.90 25.63 1.57
C LEU A 518 -10.28 24.45 0.71
N THR A 519 -10.19 24.59 -0.59
CA THR A 519 -10.43 23.50 -1.55
C THR A 519 -9.09 22.95 -2.03
N ILE A 520 -8.89 21.65 -1.93
CA ILE A 520 -7.71 20.93 -2.41
C ILE A 520 -8.05 20.23 -3.73
N GLN A 521 -7.27 20.46 -4.77
CA GLN A 521 -7.52 19.91 -6.10
C GLN A 521 -6.21 19.44 -6.76
N GLY A 522 -6.32 18.46 -7.68
CA GLY A 522 -5.21 18.04 -8.50
C GLY A 522 -4.04 17.46 -7.71
N VAL A 523 -4.33 16.66 -6.69
CA VAL A 523 -3.29 15.97 -5.92
C VAL A 523 -2.50 15.06 -6.84
N THR A 524 -1.18 15.22 -6.84
CA THR A 524 -0.24 14.42 -7.62
C THR A 524 0.84 13.88 -6.68
N LEU A 525 1.12 12.59 -6.79
CA LEU A 525 2.19 11.92 -6.08
C LEU A 525 3.29 11.55 -7.07
N GLN A 526 4.53 11.85 -6.74
CA GLN A 526 5.71 11.52 -7.54
C GLN A 526 6.78 10.94 -6.61
N GLY A 527 7.35 9.82 -7.02
CA GLY A 527 8.41 9.15 -6.31
C GLY A 527 9.29 8.36 -7.26
N GLN A 528 10.37 7.83 -6.73
CA GLN A 528 11.29 6.97 -7.46
C GLN A 528 11.88 5.92 -6.53
N THR A 529 11.80 4.66 -6.94
CA THR A 529 12.44 3.54 -6.23
C THR A 529 13.77 3.15 -6.89
N ASN A 530 14.55 2.33 -6.22
CA ASN A 530 15.76 1.73 -6.78
C ASN A 530 15.48 0.57 -7.76
N TYR A 531 14.22 0.16 -7.92
CA TYR A 531 13.84 -0.91 -8.84
C TYR A 531 13.68 -0.38 -10.26
N PRO A 532 14.17 -1.13 -11.27
CA PRO A 532 14.06 -0.73 -12.67
C PRO A 532 12.64 -0.47 -13.13
N LEU A 533 11.64 -1.13 -12.51
CA LEU A 533 10.23 -1.01 -12.87
C LEU A 533 9.34 -1.06 -11.62
N THR A 534 8.51 -0.05 -11.41
CA THR A 534 7.56 -0.01 -10.28
C THR A 534 6.17 0.33 -10.79
N LEU A 535 5.21 -0.57 -10.56
CA LEU A 535 3.80 -0.31 -10.79
C LEU A 535 3.18 0.27 -9.52
N ASN A 536 2.87 1.55 -9.54
CA ASN A 536 2.09 2.22 -8.49
C ASN A 536 0.60 2.21 -8.87
N VAL A 537 -0.24 1.77 -7.96
CA VAL A 537 -1.69 1.60 -8.12
C VAL A 537 -2.41 2.46 -7.10
N LEU A 538 -3.15 3.45 -7.59
CA LEU A 538 -3.97 4.35 -6.78
C LEU A 538 -5.45 3.99 -6.97
N PRO A 539 -6.07 3.27 -6.03
CA PRO A 539 -7.50 3.00 -6.06
C PRO A 539 -8.29 4.26 -5.67
N GLY A 540 -9.41 4.48 -6.34
CA GLY A 540 -10.29 5.62 -6.08
C GLY A 540 -11.61 5.41 -6.81
N LYS A 541 -12.40 6.47 -7.03
CA LYS A 541 -13.52 6.41 -7.98
C LYS A 541 -13.02 5.95 -9.35
N GLU A 542 -11.85 6.45 -9.72
CA GLU A 542 -11.06 6.09 -10.89
C GLU A 542 -9.78 5.39 -10.46
N LEU A 543 -9.52 4.19 -10.97
CA LEU A 543 -8.29 3.47 -10.71
C LEU A 543 -7.17 4.01 -11.58
N THR A 544 -6.11 4.54 -10.97
CA THR A 544 -4.92 5.02 -11.69
C THR A 544 -3.80 3.99 -11.57
N LEU A 545 -3.20 3.65 -12.70
CA LEU A 545 -2.05 2.78 -12.84
C LEU A 545 -0.88 3.61 -13.35
N SER A 546 0.17 3.76 -12.55
CA SER A 546 1.36 4.54 -12.87
C SER A 546 2.58 3.63 -12.88
N LEU A 547 3.27 3.55 -14.01
CA LEU A 547 4.48 2.77 -14.17
C LEU A 547 5.69 3.72 -14.09
N TRP A 548 6.48 3.61 -13.02
CA TRP A 548 7.76 4.30 -12.86
C TRP A 548 8.87 3.39 -13.37
N TYR A 549 9.77 3.91 -14.19
CA TYR A 549 10.78 3.09 -14.82
C TYR A 549 12.11 3.83 -15.01
N HIS A 550 13.19 3.06 -15.03
CA HIS A 550 14.52 3.57 -15.35
C HIS A 550 14.71 3.61 -16.88
N ARG A 551 15.05 4.78 -17.44
CA ARG A 551 15.22 4.98 -18.88
C ARG A 551 16.40 4.25 -19.50
N ASN A 552 17.39 3.87 -18.69
CA ASN A 552 18.48 3.00 -19.14
C ASN A 552 18.05 1.53 -19.33
N ARG A 553 16.82 1.17 -18.94
CA ARG A 553 16.27 -0.19 -19.04
C ARG A 553 15.03 -0.23 -19.92
N PHE A 554 14.24 0.83 -19.96
CA PHE A 554 12.97 0.88 -20.68
C PHE A 554 12.82 2.18 -21.46
N ARG A 555 12.37 2.06 -22.71
CA ARG A 555 11.98 3.21 -23.54
C ARG A 555 10.61 3.71 -23.13
N ASP A 556 10.35 5.02 -23.31
CA ASP A 556 9.08 5.66 -22.97
C ASP A 556 7.88 4.99 -23.68
N GLU A 557 8.06 4.61 -24.95
CA GLU A 557 7.04 3.91 -25.74
C GLU A 557 6.75 2.50 -25.20
N THR A 558 7.76 1.80 -24.68
CA THR A 558 7.61 0.46 -24.09
C THR A 558 6.82 0.56 -22.79
N ALA A 559 7.17 1.50 -21.91
CA ALA A 559 6.44 1.73 -20.67
C ALA A 559 4.97 2.13 -20.93
N ALA A 560 4.73 3.05 -21.86
CA ALA A 560 3.38 3.44 -22.27
C ALA A 560 2.58 2.27 -22.86
N ARG A 561 3.22 1.37 -23.61
CA ARG A 561 2.58 0.16 -24.12
C ARG A 561 2.25 -0.82 -22.99
N MET A 562 3.15 -1.05 -22.04
CA MET A 562 2.92 -1.93 -20.89
C MET A 562 1.69 -1.50 -20.07
N VAL A 563 1.52 -0.22 -19.83
CA VAL A 563 0.36 0.31 -19.09
C VAL A 563 -0.95 0.08 -19.86
N ARG A 564 -0.98 0.30 -21.18
CA ARG A 564 -2.16 0.00 -22.01
C ARG A 564 -2.47 -1.51 -22.06
N GLN A 565 -1.45 -2.35 -22.11
CA GLN A 565 -1.62 -3.80 -22.07
C GLN A 565 -2.14 -4.27 -20.72
N LEU A 566 -1.74 -3.64 -19.63
CA LEU A 566 -2.28 -3.91 -18.30
C LEU A 566 -3.77 -3.57 -18.22
N GLU A 567 -4.19 -2.41 -18.78
CA GLU A 567 -5.62 -2.09 -18.92
C GLU A 567 -6.35 -3.14 -19.74
N THR A 568 -5.79 -3.56 -20.89
CA THR A 568 -6.39 -4.59 -21.76
C THR A 568 -6.59 -5.91 -21.01
N LEU A 569 -5.59 -6.34 -20.22
CA LEU A 569 -5.69 -7.54 -19.39
C LEU A 569 -6.79 -7.40 -18.33
N LEU A 570 -6.82 -6.30 -17.59
CA LEU A 570 -7.83 -6.06 -16.56
C LEU A 570 -9.26 -6.06 -17.15
N ARG A 571 -9.47 -5.42 -18.30
CA ARG A 571 -10.76 -5.46 -19.01
C ARG A 571 -11.14 -6.86 -19.47
N ALA A 572 -10.18 -7.63 -20.00
CA ALA A 572 -10.43 -9.00 -20.45
C ALA A 572 -10.76 -9.94 -19.28
N MET A 573 -10.13 -9.75 -18.12
CA MET A 573 -10.39 -10.51 -16.91
C MET A 573 -11.84 -10.35 -16.43
N ILE A 574 -12.36 -9.12 -16.40
CA ILE A 574 -13.75 -8.87 -16.00
C ILE A 574 -14.76 -9.46 -17.00
N GLN A 575 -14.43 -9.44 -18.30
CA GLN A 575 -15.31 -9.97 -19.34
C GLN A 575 -15.37 -11.50 -19.35
N ASN A 576 -14.32 -12.18 -18.93
CA ASN A 576 -14.17 -13.63 -19.06
C ASN A 576 -13.58 -14.28 -17.78
N PRO A 577 -14.30 -14.35 -16.68
CA PRO A 577 -13.81 -14.84 -15.39
C PRO A 577 -13.39 -16.32 -15.41
N HIS A 578 -13.95 -17.10 -16.32
CA HIS A 578 -13.66 -18.52 -16.50
C HIS A 578 -12.71 -18.80 -17.67
N ALA A 579 -12.10 -17.76 -18.26
CA ALA A 579 -11.11 -17.95 -19.32
C ALA A 579 -9.86 -18.67 -18.78
N ARG A 580 -9.21 -19.43 -19.64
CA ARG A 580 -7.85 -19.92 -19.37
C ARG A 580 -6.85 -18.76 -19.50
N LEU A 581 -5.84 -18.70 -18.64
CA LEU A 581 -4.87 -17.62 -18.61
C LEU A 581 -4.17 -17.42 -19.97
N GLY A 582 -3.92 -18.53 -20.69
CA GLY A 582 -3.31 -18.51 -22.02
C GLY A 582 -4.14 -17.80 -23.09
N LEU A 583 -5.47 -17.67 -22.90
CA LEU A 583 -6.40 -17.06 -23.85
C LEU A 583 -6.65 -15.57 -23.59
N LEU A 584 -6.20 -15.03 -22.46
CA LEU A 584 -6.37 -13.61 -22.15
C LEU A 584 -5.53 -12.75 -23.11
N PRO A 585 -6.14 -11.77 -23.80
CA PRO A 585 -5.45 -10.94 -24.79
C PRO A 585 -4.49 -9.95 -24.11
N LEU A 586 -3.29 -9.78 -24.68
CA LEU A 586 -2.35 -8.73 -24.29
C LEU A 586 -2.49 -7.49 -25.18
N LEU A 587 -2.92 -7.67 -26.42
CA LEU A 587 -3.06 -6.60 -27.41
C LEU A 587 -4.52 -6.21 -27.58
N ALA A 588 -4.78 -4.92 -27.64
CA ALA A 588 -6.07 -4.40 -28.06
C ALA A 588 -6.36 -4.83 -29.53
N SER A 589 -7.64 -4.90 -29.90
CA SER A 589 -8.03 -5.37 -31.25
C SER A 589 -7.32 -4.60 -32.37
N ALA A 590 -7.17 -3.28 -32.25
CA ALA A 590 -6.47 -2.45 -33.21
C ALA A 590 -4.97 -2.75 -33.30
N GLU A 591 -4.30 -2.97 -32.15
CA GLU A 591 -2.88 -3.36 -32.12
C GLU A 591 -2.66 -4.74 -32.72
N ARG A 592 -3.58 -5.69 -32.45
CA ARG A 592 -3.54 -7.02 -33.03
C ARG A 592 -3.69 -6.97 -34.56
N GLU A 593 -4.62 -6.17 -35.09
CA GLU A 593 -4.79 -5.97 -36.52
C GLU A 593 -3.54 -5.37 -37.17
N GLN A 594 -2.91 -4.41 -36.50
CA GLN A 594 -1.66 -3.81 -36.96
C GLN A 594 -0.53 -4.85 -37.06
N VAL A 595 -0.32 -5.64 -36.01
CA VAL A 595 0.75 -6.64 -35.95
C VAL A 595 0.48 -7.80 -36.91
N VAL A 596 -0.73 -8.35 -36.94
CA VAL A 596 -1.07 -9.55 -37.73
C VAL A 596 -1.44 -9.19 -39.18
N GLY A 597 -2.04 -8.03 -39.41
CA GLY A 597 -2.52 -7.62 -40.73
C GLY A 597 -1.58 -6.66 -41.45
N ALA A 598 -1.26 -5.51 -40.86
CA ALA A 598 -0.53 -4.44 -41.56
C ALA A 598 0.98 -4.73 -41.69
N TRP A 599 1.61 -5.31 -40.67
CA TRP A 599 3.06 -5.61 -40.67
C TRP A 599 3.42 -6.93 -41.35
N ASN A 600 2.44 -7.82 -41.61
CA ASN A 600 2.65 -9.07 -42.31
C ASN A 600 2.25 -9.00 -43.80
N ARG A 601 1.91 -7.82 -44.32
CA ARG A 601 1.73 -7.55 -45.75
C ARG A 601 2.99 -6.89 -46.31
#